data_8763d830bbcd42cebc57003fb99c6b23
#
_entry.id   8763d830bbcd42cebc57003fb99c6b23
#
_cell.length_a   1.000
_cell.length_b   1.000
_cell.length_c   1.000
_cell.angle_alpha   90.00
_cell.angle_beta   90.00
_cell.angle_gamma   90.00
#
_symmetry.space_group_name_H-M   'P 1'
#
loop_
_entity.id
_entity.type
_entity.pdbx_description
1 polymer ?
#
loop_
_entity_poly.entity_id
_entity_poly.type
_entity_poly.pdbx_seq_one_letter_code
_entity_poly.pdbx_strand_id
1 'polypeptide(L)'
;MIARRPSLPPRLPADAVARLGVPSQEKVLAWAESPDALAPTIAVATDRALYADGLAGRTPWSRISRASWEEPMLTVVVLDAGGRAQRPIRLELTQSRDLPAAVHDRVTSSVVVSERVDLGGGANALLAARRDSDTGEIGWSVVFDAGLDPTDPDLRRAADAALGQWRGSLGI
;
A
#
# COMPACT_ATOMS: atom_id res chain seq x y z
N MET A 1 -0.30 31.48 -19.66
CA MET A 1 -0.20 30.29 -18.77
C MET A 1 -1.56 30.10 -18.10
N ILE A 2 -2.39 29.21 -18.63
CA ILE A 2 -3.75 28.99 -18.11
C ILE A 2 -3.62 27.93 -17.03
N ALA A 3 -3.76 28.32 -15.76
CA ALA A 3 -3.81 27.40 -14.64
C ALA A 3 -5.04 26.48 -14.82
N ARG A 4 -4.81 25.21 -15.10
CA ARG A 4 -5.85 24.18 -15.09
C ARG A 4 -6.44 24.14 -13.69
N ARG A 5 -7.67 24.57 -13.52
CA ARG A 5 -8.43 24.35 -12.28
C ARG A 5 -8.45 22.85 -12.00
N PRO A 6 -8.13 22.40 -10.77
CA PRO A 6 -8.32 21.01 -10.43
C PRO A 6 -9.80 20.67 -10.61
N SER A 7 -10.12 19.83 -11.58
CA SER A 7 -11.46 19.30 -11.72
C SER A 7 -11.73 18.44 -10.48
N LEU A 8 -12.83 18.71 -9.78
CA LEU A 8 -13.30 17.81 -8.72
C LEU A 8 -13.36 16.38 -9.30
N PRO A 9 -12.88 15.39 -8.56
CA PRO A 9 -12.96 14.00 -9.01
C PRO A 9 -14.43 13.68 -9.33
N PRO A 10 -14.71 12.95 -10.41
CA PRO A 10 -16.06 12.53 -10.72
C PRO A 10 -16.64 11.80 -9.51
N ARG A 11 -17.91 12.01 -9.23
CA ARG A 11 -18.56 11.48 -8.03
C ARG A 11 -18.50 9.95 -8.07
N LEU A 12 -17.95 9.36 -7.00
CA LEU A 12 -17.90 7.92 -6.85
C LEU A 12 -19.33 7.32 -6.88
N PRO A 13 -19.59 6.26 -7.69
CA PRO A 13 -20.90 5.62 -7.74
C PRO A 13 -21.35 5.13 -6.36
N ALA A 14 -22.62 5.36 -6.00
CA ALA A 14 -23.15 5.02 -4.67
C ALA A 14 -23.15 3.51 -4.39
N ASP A 15 -23.36 2.70 -5.41
CA ASP A 15 -23.26 1.24 -5.35
C ASP A 15 -21.83 0.77 -5.07
N ALA A 16 -20.82 1.42 -5.62
CA ALA A 16 -19.43 1.14 -5.33
C ALA A 16 -19.06 1.50 -3.88
N VAL A 17 -19.57 2.64 -3.36
CA VAL A 17 -19.40 3.01 -1.95
C VAL A 17 -19.97 1.93 -1.02
N ALA A 18 -21.19 1.49 -1.31
CA ALA A 18 -21.87 0.47 -0.50
C ALA A 18 -21.14 -0.89 -0.58
N ARG A 19 -20.75 -1.31 -1.78
CA ARG A 19 -20.10 -2.60 -2.03
C ARG A 19 -18.71 -2.69 -1.39
N LEU A 20 -17.92 -1.63 -1.51
CA LEU A 20 -16.58 -1.57 -0.93
C LEU A 20 -16.58 -1.19 0.55
N GLY A 21 -17.70 -0.76 1.10
CA GLY A 21 -17.82 -0.35 2.50
C GLY A 21 -17.02 0.91 2.84
N VAL A 22 -16.92 1.88 1.90
CA VAL A 22 -16.20 3.14 2.11
C VAL A 22 -16.96 4.00 3.13
N PRO A 23 -16.38 4.31 4.31
CA PRO A 23 -17.08 5.09 5.33
C PRO A 23 -17.29 6.55 4.91
N SER A 24 -18.42 7.13 5.25
CA SER A 24 -18.75 8.53 4.92
C SER A 24 -17.83 9.58 5.56
N GLN A 25 -17.15 9.22 6.65
CA GLN A 25 -16.18 10.09 7.34
C GLN A 25 -14.80 10.10 6.68
N GLU A 26 -14.51 9.17 5.77
CA GLU A 26 -13.27 9.17 5.01
C GLU A 26 -13.41 10.02 3.74
N LYS A 27 -12.42 10.88 3.50
CA LYS A 27 -12.40 11.73 2.32
C LYS A 27 -11.88 10.94 1.12
N VAL A 28 -12.72 10.76 0.09
CA VAL A 28 -12.29 10.19 -1.19
C VAL A 28 -11.34 11.16 -1.88
N LEU A 29 -10.15 10.68 -2.22
CA LEU A 29 -9.09 11.45 -2.92
C LEU A 29 -9.14 11.19 -4.42
N ALA A 30 -9.26 9.92 -4.80
CA ALA A 30 -9.33 9.48 -6.19
C ALA A 30 -9.99 8.10 -6.27
N TRP A 31 -10.47 7.74 -7.45
CA TRP A 31 -10.97 6.40 -7.73
C TRP A 31 -10.77 6.06 -9.21
N ALA A 32 -10.78 4.78 -9.52
CA ALA A 32 -10.64 4.26 -10.87
C ALA A 32 -11.45 2.99 -11.04
N GLU A 33 -11.80 2.69 -12.28
CA GLU A 33 -12.58 1.49 -12.62
C GLU A 33 -12.11 0.85 -13.93
N SER A 34 -12.47 -0.40 -14.11
CA SER A 34 -12.35 -1.15 -15.36
C SER A 34 -13.71 -1.80 -15.67
N PRO A 35 -14.66 -1.06 -16.22
CA PRO A 35 -16.02 -1.56 -16.44
C PRO A 35 -16.10 -2.65 -17.51
N ASP A 36 -15.14 -2.64 -18.44
CA ASP A 36 -15.12 -3.57 -19.59
C ASP A 36 -14.32 -4.85 -19.31
N ALA A 37 -13.76 -5.00 -18.11
CA ALA A 37 -13.09 -6.22 -17.70
C ALA A 37 -14.10 -7.37 -17.52
N LEU A 38 -13.65 -8.63 -17.70
CA LEU A 38 -14.48 -9.81 -17.42
C LEU A 38 -15.08 -9.82 -16.00
N ALA A 39 -14.34 -9.22 -15.06
CA ALA A 39 -14.83 -8.89 -13.73
C ALA A 39 -14.61 -7.39 -13.52
N PRO A 40 -15.66 -6.55 -13.59
CA PRO A 40 -15.54 -5.12 -13.36
C PRO A 40 -14.82 -4.85 -12.03
N THR A 41 -13.73 -4.11 -12.11
CA THR A 41 -12.88 -3.79 -10.97
C THR A 41 -13.01 -2.31 -10.66
N ILE A 42 -13.11 -1.96 -9.39
CA ILE A 42 -13.06 -0.59 -8.91
C ILE A 42 -12.07 -0.47 -7.75
N ALA A 43 -11.36 0.63 -7.70
CA ALA A 43 -10.47 0.98 -6.60
C ALA A 43 -10.71 2.41 -6.15
N VAL A 44 -10.72 2.65 -4.85
CA VAL A 44 -10.97 3.94 -4.21
C VAL A 44 -9.86 4.24 -3.20
N ALA A 45 -9.17 5.35 -3.40
CA ALA A 45 -8.21 5.89 -2.45
C ALA A 45 -8.89 6.96 -1.60
N THR A 46 -8.82 6.79 -0.28
CA THR A 46 -9.26 7.80 0.69
C THR A 46 -8.07 8.43 1.40
N ASP A 47 -8.30 9.40 2.24
CA ASP A 47 -7.27 9.98 3.11
C ASP A 47 -6.71 8.98 4.14
N ARG A 48 -7.37 7.82 4.36
CA ARG A 48 -7.00 6.83 5.38
C ARG A 48 -6.67 5.44 4.86
N ALA A 49 -7.25 5.01 3.73
CA ALA A 49 -7.15 3.64 3.25
C ALA A 49 -7.34 3.51 1.73
N LEU A 50 -6.93 2.37 1.21
CA LEU A 50 -7.28 1.88 -0.11
C LEU A 50 -8.39 0.84 0.01
N TYR A 51 -9.39 0.96 -0.85
CA TYR A 51 -10.48 0.01 -1.05
C TYR A 51 -10.45 -0.46 -2.50
N ALA A 52 -10.51 -1.74 -2.74
CA ALA A 52 -10.59 -2.25 -4.11
C ALA A 52 -11.19 -3.65 -4.15
N ASP A 53 -11.78 -4.01 -5.27
CA ASP A 53 -12.08 -5.40 -5.56
C ASP A 53 -10.79 -6.22 -5.54
N GLY A 54 -10.80 -7.38 -4.90
CA GLY A 54 -9.59 -8.21 -4.71
C GLY A 54 -8.77 -7.91 -3.46
N LEU A 55 -9.01 -6.78 -2.78
CA LEU A 55 -8.54 -6.57 -1.41
C LEU A 55 -9.54 -7.16 -0.39
N ALA A 56 -9.04 -7.60 0.75
CA ALA A 56 -9.89 -8.11 1.83
C ALA A 56 -10.60 -6.97 2.62
N GLY A 57 -11.18 -6.01 1.91
CA GLY A 57 -11.84 -4.83 2.48
C GLY A 57 -10.90 -3.64 2.67
N ARG A 58 -11.17 -2.84 3.70
CA ARG A 58 -10.39 -1.64 4.04
C ARG A 58 -8.92 -1.97 4.28
N THR A 59 -8.03 -1.37 3.50
CA THR A 59 -6.58 -1.56 3.62
C THR A 59 -5.92 -0.23 3.98
N PRO A 60 -5.57 0.01 5.26
CA PRO A 60 -4.89 1.24 5.69
C PRO A 60 -3.56 1.44 4.94
N TRP A 61 -3.17 2.69 4.71
CA TRP A 61 -1.94 3.01 3.98
C TRP A 61 -0.68 2.45 4.64
N SER A 62 -0.67 2.38 5.97
CA SER A 62 0.38 1.75 6.78
C SER A 62 0.57 0.25 6.49
N ARG A 63 -0.47 -0.42 5.97
CA ARG A 63 -0.46 -1.84 5.60
C ARG A 63 -0.08 -2.10 4.13
N ILE A 64 0.25 -1.08 3.36
CA ILE A 64 0.71 -1.22 1.98
C ILE A 64 2.22 -0.97 1.95
N SER A 65 3.01 -2.01 1.67
CA SER A 65 4.46 -1.89 1.61
C SER A 65 4.92 -1.23 0.31
N ARG A 66 4.23 -1.52 -0.79
CA ARG A 66 4.56 -1.03 -2.12
C ARG A 66 3.31 -0.95 -2.99
N ALA A 67 3.26 0.08 -3.83
CA ALA A 67 2.34 0.16 -4.95
C ALA A 67 3.09 0.61 -6.20
N SER A 68 2.79 0.01 -7.35
CA SER A 68 3.35 0.39 -8.65
C SER A 68 2.25 0.44 -9.70
N TRP A 69 2.42 1.35 -10.66
CA TRP A 69 1.50 1.53 -11.77
C TRP A 69 2.21 1.30 -13.10
N GLU A 70 1.71 0.36 -13.87
CA GLU A 70 2.08 0.10 -15.26
C GLU A 70 0.77 -0.04 -16.04
N GLU A 71 0.35 1.04 -16.70
CA GLU A 71 -0.96 1.12 -17.33
C GLU A 71 -1.30 -0.12 -18.17
N PRO A 72 -2.45 -0.75 -17.95
CA PRO A 72 -3.56 -0.37 -17.07
C PRO A 72 -3.53 -1.06 -15.68
N MET A 73 -2.39 -1.52 -15.22
CA MET A 73 -2.24 -2.39 -14.06
C MET A 73 -1.70 -1.65 -12.82
N LEU A 74 -2.53 -1.58 -11.77
CA LEU A 74 -2.10 -1.21 -10.43
C LEU A 74 -1.70 -2.48 -9.66
N THR A 75 -0.44 -2.57 -9.24
CA THR A 75 0.06 -3.67 -8.40
C THR A 75 0.26 -3.17 -6.98
N VAL A 76 -0.34 -3.86 -6.01
CA VAL A 76 -0.29 -3.50 -4.59
C VAL A 76 0.25 -4.67 -3.78
N VAL A 77 1.21 -4.43 -2.90
CA VAL A 77 1.75 -5.41 -1.96
C VAL A 77 1.31 -5.04 -0.55
N VAL A 78 0.43 -5.86 0.02
CA VAL A 78 -0.12 -5.67 1.37
C VAL A 78 0.75 -6.37 2.41
N LEU A 79 0.86 -5.80 3.61
CA LEU A 79 1.52 -6.39 4.77
C LEU A 79 0.52 -7.21 5.58
N ASP A 80 0.93 -8.37 6.07
CA ASP A 80 0.17 -9.13 7.05
C ASP A 80 0.22 -8.48 8.46
N ALA A 81 -0.42 -9.09 9.44
CA ALA A 81 -0.43 -8.58 10.82
C ALA A 81 0.96 -8.52 11.46
N GLY A 82 1.91 -9.32 10.98
CA GLY A 82 3.30 -9.34 11.42
C GLY A 82 4.21 -8.37 10.67
N GLY A 83 3.66 -7.51 9.78
CA GLY A 83 4.44 -6.57 8.99
C GLY A 83 5.21 -7.21 7.81
N ARG A 84 4.81 -8.40 7.36
CA ARG A 84 5.45 -9.14 6.26
C ARG A 84 4.68 -8.92 4.96
N ALA A 85 5.41 -8.73 3.86
CA ALA A 85 4.83 -8.58 2.54
C ALA A 85 4.12 -9.87 2.08
N GLN A 86 2.89 -9.71 1.61
CA GLN A 86 2.10 -10.77 0.99
C GLN A 86 2.33 -10.81 -0.53
N ARG A 87 1.68 -11.76 -1.21
CA ARG A 87 1.70 -11.82 -2.67
C ARG A 87 1.11 -10.54 -3.27
N PRO A 88 1.70 -10.00 -4.35
CA PRO A 88 1.15 -8.83 -5.02
C PRO A 88 -0.28 -9.06 -5.51
N ILE A 89 -1.14 -8.08 -5.28
CA ILE A 89 -2.49 -8.00 -5.84
C ILE A 89 -2.42 -7.09 -7.05
N ARG A 90 -2.97 -7.54 -8.18
CA ARG A 90 -3.00 -6.81 -9.45
C ARG A 90 -4.42 -6.40 -9.77
N LEU A 91 -4.62 -5.12 -10.04
CA LEU A 91 -5.91 -4.52 -10.35
C LEU A 91 -5.81 -3.88 -11.74
N GLU A 92 -6.59 -4.36 -12.69
CA GLU A 92 -6.72 -3.72 -14.00
C GLU A 92 -7.66 -2.53 -13.89
N LEU A 93 -7.19 -1.34 -14.25
CA LEU A 93 -7.91 -0.08 -14.08
C LEU A 93 -7.74 0.78 -15.36
N THR A 94 -8.66 0.64 -16.29
CA THR A 94 -8.58 1.31 -17.60
C THR A 94 -8.96 2.79 -17.55
N GLN A 95 -9.65 3.22 -16.50
CA GLN A 95 -10.07 4.62 -16.29
C GLN A 95 -9.49 5.13 -14.97
N SER A 96 -8.16 5.26 -14.91
CA SER A 96 -7.44 5.42 -13.65
C SER A 96 -7.14 6.86 -13.22
N ARG A 97 -7.14 7.82 -14.15
CA ARG A 97 -6.84 9.25 -13.90
C ARG A 97 -5.83 9.50 -12.77
N ASP A 98 -6.29 10.08 -11.64
CA ASP A 98 -5.45 10.52 -10.53
C ASP A 98 -5.20 9.42 -9.47
N LEU A 99 -5.79 8.23 -9.59
CA LEU A 99 -5.68 7.17 -8.59
C LEU A 99 -4.25 6.70 -8.38
N PRO A 100 -3.44 6.40 -9.43
CA PRO A 100 -2.07 5.95 -9.23
C PRO A 100 -1.21 6.96 -8.46
N ALA A 101 -1.38 8.25 -8.75
CA ALA A 101 -0.67 9.32 -8.05
C ALA A 101 -1.10 9.42 -6.59
N ALA A 102 -2.40 9.34 -6.31
CA ALA A 102 -2.93 9.37 -4.95
C ALA A 102 -2.45 8.17 -4.12
N VAL A 103 -2.45 6.97 -4.71
CA VAL A 103 -1.94 5.75 -4.05
C VAL A 103 -0.45 5.89 -3.74
N HIS A 104 0.35 6.33 -4.71
CA HIS A 104 1.79 6.52 -4.51
C HIS A 104 2.08 7.51 -3.38
N ASP A 105 1.42 8.66 -3.39
CA ASP A 105 1.57 9.70 -2.37
C ASP A 105 1.22 9.17 -0.98
N ARG A 106 0.09 8.47 -0.83
CA ARG A 106 -0.35 7.95 0.46
C ARG A 106 0.56 6.84 0.99
N VAL A 107 0.98 5.90 0.15
CA VAL A 107 1.92 4.85 0.53
C VAL A 107 3.25 5.44 0.99
N THR A 108 3.79 6.41 0.25
CA THR A 108 5.05 7.08 0.59
C THR A 108 4.91 7.88 1.88
N SER A 109 3.84 8.65 2.04
CA SER A 109 3.59 9.47 3.23
C SER A 109 3.37 8.65 4.50
N SER A 110 3.04 7.37 4.40
CA SER A 110 2.91 6.48 5.56
C SER A 110 4.28 6.11 6.16
N VAL A 111 5.36 6.17 5.38
CA VAL A 111 6.71 5.82 5.82
C VAL A 111 7.28 6.94 6.69
N VAL A 112 7.63 6.60 7.93
CA VAL A 112 8.30 7.51 8.86
C VAL A 112 9.81 7.45 8.65
N VAL A 113 10.34 6.22 8.57
CA VAL A 113 11.76 5.96 8.32
C VAL A 113 11.90 4.57 7.69
N SER A 114 12.91 4.40 6.85
CA SER A 114 13.24 3.11 6.26
C SER A 114 14.73 2.94 6.12
N GLU A 115 15.19 1.69 6.19
CA GLU A 115 16.61 1.32 6.04
C GLU A 115 16.73 0.01 5.30
N ARG A 116 17.68 -0.06 4.36
CA ARG A 116 18.05 -1.29 3.68
C ARG A 116 19.17 -1.97 4.43
N VAL A 117 18.95 -3.21 4.80
CA VAL A 117 19.89 -4.00 5.60
C VAL A 117 20.40 -5.20 4.84
N ASP A 118 21.67 -5.53 5.02
CA ASP A 118 22.28 -6.78 4.58
C ASP A 118 22.03 -7.86 5.64
N LEU A 119 21.42 -8.95 5.22
CA LEU A 119 21.12 -10.10 6.09
C LEU A 119 22.19 -11.20 6.04
N GLY A 120 23.27 -10.96 5.27
CA GLY A 120 24.33 -11.94 5.01
C GLY A 120 24.06 -12.78 3.76
N GLY A 121 25.14 -13.37 3.22
CA GLY A 121 25.05 -14.23 2.03
C GLY A 121 24.55 -13.53 0.75
N GLY A 122 24.58 -12.21 0.69
CA GLY A 122 24.03 -11.43 -0.43
C GLY A 122 22.52 -11.17 -0.35
N ALA A 123 21.87 -11.61 0.73
CA ALA A 123 20.45 -11.36 0.96
C ALA A 123 20.26 -9.96 1.61
N ASN A 124 19.31 -9.19 1.09
CA ASN A 124 18.95 -7.87 1.64
C ASN A 124 17.46 -7.78 1.92
N ALA A 125 17.11 -6.90 2.85
CA ALA A 125 15.74 -6.53 3.13
C ALA A 125 15.61 -5.00 3.35
N LEU A 126 14.42 -4.48 3.06
CA LEU A 126 14.01 -3.14 3.44
C LEU A 126 13.22 -3.23 4.74
N LEU A 127 13.75 -2.60 5.79
CA LEU A 127 13.04 -2.35 7.03
C LEU A 127 12.32 -1.01 6.92
N ALA A 128 11.08 -0.92 7.41
CA ALA A 128 10.37 0.36 7.43
C ALA A 128 9.48 0.48 8.67
N ALA A 129 9.48 1.69 9.23
CA ALA A 129 8.50 2.13 10.21
C ALA A 129 7.41 2.93 9.48
N ARG A 130 6.16 2.57 9.70
CA ARG A 130 5.00 3.21 9.06
C ARG A 130 4.01 3.70 10.09
N ARG A 131 3.52 4.90 9.88
CA ARG A 131 2.50 5.48 10.75
C ARG A 131 1.11 5.10 10.26
N ASP A 132 0.32 4.54 11.16
CA ASP A 132 -1.10 4.34 10.93
C ASP A 132 -1.85 5.68 10.96
N SER A 133 -2.64 5.95 9.93
CA SER A 133 -3.37 7.21 9.80
C SER A 133 -4.56 7.36 10.75
N ASP A 134 -5.04 6.26 11.31
CA ASP A 134 -6.19 6.26 12.23
C ASP A 134 -5.74 6.40 13.68
N THR A 135 -4.75 5.59 14.08
CA THR A 135 -4.30 5.50 15.47
C THR A 135 -3.05 6.34 15.76
N GLY A 136 -2.29 6.70 14.73
CA GLY A 136 -0.98 7.34 14.86
C GLY A 136 0.14 6.38 15.31
N GLU A 137 -0.19 5.12 15.55
CA GLU A 137 0.79 4.10 15.97
C GLU A 137 1.80 3.80 14.88
N ILE A 138 3.00 3.39 15.30
CA ILE A 138 4.07 2.98 14.41
C ILE A 138 4.07 1.46 14.25
N GLY A 139 3.76 1.02 13.04
CA GLY A 139 3.92 -0.37 12.62
C GLY A 139 5.29 -0.59 11.96
N TRP A 140 5.85 -1.77 12.14
CA TRP A 140 7.15 -2.16 11.59
C TRP A 140 6.95 -3.20 10.49
N SER A 141 7.75 -3.10 9.44
CA SER A 141 7.68 -4.03 8.32
C SER A 141 9.06 -4.46 7.82
N VAL A 142 9.10 -5.67 7.28
CA VAL A 142 10.27 -6.25 6.61
C VAL A 142 9.84 -6.70 5.23
N VAL A 143 10.54 -6.23 4.21
CA VAL A 143 10.33 -6.61 2.81
C VAL A 143 11.64 -7.15 2.26
N PHE A 144 11.68 -8.44 1.96
CA PHE A 144 12.86 -9.07 1.34
C PHE A 144 13.01 -8.66 -0.12
N ASP A 145 14.23 -8.65 -0.60
CA ASP A 145 14.50 -8.44 -2.02
C ASP A 145 13.88 -9.54 -2.89
N ALA A 146 13.63 -9.19 -4.16
CA ALA A 146 13.10 -10.12 -5.14
C ALA A 146 14.02 -11.36 -5.27
N GLY A 147 13.39 -12.52 -5.34
CA GLY A 147 14.09 -13.81 -5.46
C GLY A 147 14.44 -14.50 -4.13
N LEU A 148 14.27 -13.81 -3.01
CA LEU A 148 14.41 -14.43 -1.70
C LEU A 148 13.08 -15.10 -1.27
N ASP A 149 13.19 -16.25 -0.60
CA ASP A 149 12.03 -16.93 -0.04
C ASP A 149 11.65 -16.30 1.32
N PRO A 150 10.52 -15.59 1.41
CA PRO A 150 10.09 -14.97 2.67
C PRO A 150 9.69 -15.99 3.74
N THR A 151 9.63 -17.28 3.41
CA THR A 151 9.32 -18.35 4.36
C THR A 151 10.57 -19.02 4.93
N ASP A 152 11.76 -18.72 4.41
CA ASP A 152 13.04 -19.26 4.90
C ASP A 152 13.26 -18.86 6.37
N PRO A 153 13.40 -19.84 7.29
CA PRO A 153 13.55 -19.55 8.71
C PRO A 153 14.83 -18.80 9.08
N ASP A 154 15.90 -18.99 8.31
CA ASP A 154 17.18 -18.33 8.58
C ASP A 154 17.15 -16.87 8.15
N LEU A 155 16.59 -16.58 6.98
CA LEU A 155 16.33 -15.21 6.54
C LEU A 155 15.39 -14.46 7.50
N ARG A 156 14.34 -15.11 7.96
CA ARG A 156 13.41 -14.53 8.95
C ARG A 156 14.12 -14.17 10.25
N ARG A 157 14.92 -15.09 10.79
CA ARG A 157 15.68 -14.85 12.02
C ARG A 157 16.66 -13.68 11.87
N ALA A 158 17.37 -13.62 10.75
CA ALA A 158 18.28 -12.52 10.45
C ALA A 158 17.56 -11.18 10.33
N ALA A 159 16.40 -11.16 9.65
CA ALA A 159 15.59 -9.96 9.50
C ALA A 159 14.98 -9.48 10.82
N ASP A 160 14.48 -10.40 11.66
CA ASP A 160 13.93 -10.07 12.97
C ASP A 160 15.01 -9.51 13.91
N ALA A 161 16.23 -10.07 13.85
CA ALA A 161 17.39 -9.56 14.60
C ALA A 161 17.79 -8.15 14.12
N ALA A 162 17.89 -7.94 12.82
CA ALA A 162 18.19 -6.63 12.23
C ALA A 162 17.12 -5.58 12.59
N LEU A 163 15.85 -5.95 12.52
CA LEU A 163 14.74 -5.09 12.92
C LEU A 163 14.83 -4.71 14.40
N GLY A 164 15.13 -5.67 15.28
CA GLY A 164 15.29 -5.44 16.71
C GLY A 164 16.43 -4.47 17.03
N GLN A 165 17.58 -4.62 16.37
CA GLN A 165 18.72 -3.71 16.49
C GLN A 165 18.38 -2.31 16.01
N TRP A 166 17.75 -2.21 14.84
CA TRP A 166 17.39 -0.92 14.25
C TRP A 166 16.38 -0.15 15.12
N ARG A 167 15.33 -0.83 15.62
CA ARG A 167 14.38 -0.25 16.57
C ARG A 167 15.08 0.29 17.82
N GLY A 168 16.01 -0.48 18.38
CA GLY A 168 16.79 -0.07 19.54
C GLY A 168 17.63 1.19 19.28
N SER A 169 18.18 1.35 18.08
CA SER A 169 18.97 2.52 17.69
C SER A 169 18.14 3.78 17.50
N LEU A 170 16.87 3.64 17.13
CA LEU A 170 15.96 4.77 16.91
C LEU A 170 15.30 5.28 18.19
N GLY A 171 15.32 4.50 19.27
CA GLY A 171 14.73 4.88 20.56
C GLY A 171 13.20 4.99 20.56
N ILE A 172 12.55 4.29 19.63
CA ILE A 172 11.09 4.23 19.45
C ILE A 172 10.56 2.81 19.47
#